data_87c9bd6a2b1c5db8bd489c8f779694ba
#
_entry.id   87c9bd6a2b1c5db8bd489c8f779694ba
#
_cell.length_a   1.000
_cell.length_b   1.000
_cell.length_c   1.000
_cell.angle_alpha   90.00
_cell.angle_beta   90.00
_cell.angle_gamma   90.00
#
_symmetry.space_group_name_H-M   'P 1'
#
loop_
_entity.id
_entity.type
_entity.pdbx_description
1 polymer ?
#
loop_
_entity_poly.entity_id
_entity_poly.type
_entity_poly.pdbx_seq_one_letter_code
_entity_poly.pdbx_strand_id
1 'polypeptide(L)'
;YKSDYFPWSKYCTGYIGKDPGYDPLKVMIDEAHARGISFQAWVNPLRCYYEDDAPDVSTTYKTGQWYDTKDGDYIVKVKSYWWLNPAYKEVTDLIANGAAELVSKYDVDGVHIDDYFYPTTEAYFDSIAFNASSYSSLSQFRLDNCSRMVGDMYKAVKSHNPTALFGVSAQGNVTNNETQLYADVEKWSKEDGYVDYMAPQIYYGFDNGGQPFEQVVEQWDKMLAGTGKSLIPGLAVYKIGTEDEWAGSGRYEWQNDKEIIKRQILKSQKTSNYGGVILYSYQFIFEPDSSVKTAVN
;
A
#
# COMPACT_ATOMS: atom_id res chain seq x y z
N TYR A 1 0.17 6.62 -16.22
CA TYR A 1 1.33 7.18 -16.92
C TYR A 1 1.87 6.20 -17.96
N LYS A 2 2.65 6.70 -18.91
CA LYS A 2 3.30 5.86 -19.91
C LYS A 2 4.51 5.16 -19.29
N SER A 3 4.37 3.84 -19.07
CA SER A 3 5.43 3.00 -18.50
C SER A 3 6.06 2.10 -19.58
N ASP A 4 7.36 1.82 -19.43
CA ASP A 4 8.07 0.83 -20.24
C ASP A 4 7.87 -0.60 -19.67
N TYR A 5 7.36 -0.71 -18.44
CA TYR A 5 7.20 -1.97 -17.70
C TYR A 5 5.76 -2.45 -17.60
N PHE A 6 4.79 -1.52 -17.54
CA PHE A 6 3.39 -1.82 -17.27
C PHE A 6 2.45 -1.15 -18.27
N PRO A 7 1.31 -1.77 -18.63
CA PRO A 7 0.34 -1.16 -19.52
C PRO A 7 -0.38 0.03 -18.85
N TRP A 8 -0.95 0.90 -19.66
CA TRP A 8 -1.91 1.90 -19.19
C TRP A 8 -3.06 1.24 -18.44
N SER A 9 -3.44 1.82 -17.31
CA SER A 9 -4.60 1.36 -16.54
C SER A 9 -5.89 1.56 -17.32
N LYS A 10 -6.81 0.59 -17.24
CA LYS A 10 -8.16 0.71 -17.82
C LYS A 10 -8.95 1.90 -17.28
N TYR A 11 -8.65 2.36 -16.07
CA TYR A 11 -9.34 3.52 -15.47
C TYR A 11 -9.10 4.84 -16.22
N CYS A 12 -8.08 4.92 -17.07
CA CYS A 12 -7.82 6.09 -17.90
C CYS A 12 -8.73 6.18 -19.12
N THR A 13 -9.18 5.04 -19.67
CA THR A 13 -9.84 5.00 -21.00
C THR A 13 -10.99 3.99 -21.10
N GLY A 14 -11.20 3.18 -20.08
CA GLY A 14 -12.10 2.02 -20.09
C GLY A 14 -11.44 0.73 -20.65
N TYR A 15 -10.21 0.82 -21.21
CA TYR A 15 -9.48 -0.32 -21.81
C TYR A 15 -8.06 -0.36 -21.28
N ILE A 16 -7.59 -1.57 -20.91
CA ILE A 16 -6.21 -1.76 -20.48
C ILE A 16 -5.23 -1.54 -21.63
N GLY A 17 -4.09 -0.92 -21.38
CA GLY A 17 -3.05 -0.65 -22.37
C GLY A 17 -3.36 0.47 -23.36
N LYS A 18 -4.56 1.03 -23.36
CA LYS A 18 -4.93 2.11 -24.29
C LYS A 18 -4.43 3.46 -23.76
N ASP A 19 -3.63 4.14 -24.58
CA ASP A 19 -3.12 5.49 -24.29
C ASP A 19 -4.28 6.51 -24.26
N PRO A 20 -4.45 7.27 -23.15
CA PRO A 20 -5.48 8.30 -23.05
C PRO A 20 -5.20 9.56 -23.89
N GLY A 21 -4.02 9.68 -24.52
CA GLY A 21 -3.61 10.87 -25.26
C GLY A 21 -3.10 12.03 -24.41
N TYR A 22 -2.97 11.85 -23.11
CA TYR A 22 -2.37 12.78 -22.16
C TYR A 22 -1.77 12.00 -20.98
N ASP A 23 -0.95 12.66 -20.16
CA ASP A 23 -0.36 12.02 -18.97
C ASP A 23 -1.06 12.52 -17.69
N PRO A 24 -2.00 11.72 -17.13
CA PRO A 24 -2.73 12.10 -15.92
C PRO A 24 -1.81 12.25 -14.70
N LEU A 25 -0.74 11.44 -14.61
CA LEU A 25 0.21 11.54 -13.50
C LEU A 25 0.95 12.88 -13.53
N LYS A 26 1.44 13.28 -14.72
CA LYS A 26 2.09 14.59 -14.88
C LYS A 26 1.16 15.74 -14.52
N VAL A 27 -0.10 15.69 -14.96
CA VAL A 27 -1.10 16.73 -14.62
C VAL A 27 -1.28 16.83 -13.11
N MET A 28 -1.42 15.69 -12.41
CA MET A 28 -1.60 15.69 -10.97
C MET A 28 -0.39 16.25 -10.21
N ILE A 29 0.83 15.90 -10.65
CA ILE A 29 2.07 16.42 -10.04
C ILE A 29 2.17 17.94 -10.25
N ASP A 30 2.01 18.40 -11.49
CA ASP A 30 2.12 19.82 -11.82
C ASP A 30 1.11 20.66 -11.01
N GLU A 31 -0.14 20.18 -10.89
CA GLU A 31 -1.19 20.87 -10.14
C GLU A 31 -0.97 20.85 -8.62
N ALA A 32 -0.41 19.77 -8.07
CA ALA A 32 -0.03 19.68 -6.67
C ALA A 32 1.12 20.67 -6.36
N HIS A 33 2.19 20.63 -7.14
CA HIS A 33 3.36 21.49 -6.95
C HIS A 33 3.04 22.97 -7.13
N ALA A 34 2.18 23.33 -8.10
CA ALA A 34 1.71 24.71 -8.29
C ALA A 34 1.00 25.28 -7.06
N ARG A 35 0.55 24.41 -6.15
CA ARG A 35 -0.12 24.77 -4.88
C ARG A 35 0.76 24.53 -3.64
N GLY A 36 2.04 24.19 -3.84
CA GLY A 36 2.95 23.89 -2.73
C GLY A 36 2.62 22.56 -2.01
N ILE A 37 1.94 21.63 -2.69
CA ILE A 37 1.55 20.32 -2.15
C ILE A 37 2.53 19.28 -2.72
N SER A 38 3.17 18.50 -1.85
CA SER A 38 3.99 17.37 -2.30
C SER A 38 3.12 16.24 -2.85
N PHE A 39 3.63 15.54 -3.85
CA PHE A 39 2.92 14.47 -4.53
C PHE A 39 3.66 13.14 -4.38
N GLN A 40 3.02 12.16 -3.76
CA GLN A 40 3.56 10.81 -3.66
C GLN A 40 2.77 9.85 -4.56
N ALA A 41 3.48 9.11 -5.39
CA ALA A 41 2.86 8.12 -6.27
C ALA A 41 2.46 6.88 -5.46
N TRP A 42 1.16 6.61 -5.37
CA TRP A 42 0.66 5.39 -4.76
C TRP A 42 0.73 4.22 -5.75
N VAL A 43 1.47 3.20 -5.37
CA VAL A 43 1.70 1.98 -6.15
C VAL A 43 1.18 0.76 -5.39
N ASN A 44 0.44 -0.09 -6.07
CA ASN A 44 0.09 -1.42 -5.59
C ASN A 44 1.06 -2.44 -6.22
N PRO A 45 2.02 -3.00 -5.48
CA PRO A 45 3.10 -3.75 -6.10
C PRO A 45 2.71 -5.13 -6.61
N LEU A 46 1.79 -5.84 -5.94
CA LEU A 46 1.51 -7.25 -6.25
C LEU A 46 0.18 -7.50 -6.94
N ARG A 47 -0.88 -6.76 -6.60
CA ARG A 47 -2.19 -6.95 -7.24
C ARG A 47 -2.17 -6.37 -8.66
N CYS A 48 -2.23 -7.25 -9.66
CA CYS A 48 -1.95 -6.90 -11.04
C CYS A 48 -3.21 -6.55 -11.84
N TYR A 49 -4.06 -7.54 -12.10
CA TYR A 49 -5.21 -7.39 -12.98
C TYR A 49 -6.45 -8.06 -12.42
N TYR A 50 -7.63 -7.49 -12.70
CA TYR A 50 -8.89 -8.19 -12.56
C TYR A 50 -8.95 -9.34 -13.61
N GLU A 51 -9.64 -10.43 -13.29
CA GLU A 51 -9.63 -11.64 -14.13
C GLU A 51 -10.04 -11.40 -15.59
N ASP A 52 -11.03 -10.53 -15.81
CA ASP A 52 -11.53 -10.21 -17.16
C ASP A 52 -10.59 -9.30 -17.95
N ASP A 53 -9.67 -8.60 -17.28
CA ASP A 53 -8.73 -7.68 -17.91
C ASP A 53 -7.42 -8.37 -18.32
N ALA A 54 -7.07 -9.47 -17.67
CA ALA A 54 -5.78 -10.14 -17.88
C ALA A 54 -5.56 -10.64 -19.32
N PRO A 55 -6.58 -11.15 -20.05
CA PRO A 55 -6.44 -11.56 -21.43
C PRO A 55 -6.06 -10.44 -22.39
N ASP A 56 -6.42 -9.19 -22.06
CA ASP A 56 -6.19 -8.02 -22.92
C ASP A 56 -4.81 -7.38 -22.71
N VAL A 57 -4.02 -7.90 -21.77
CA VAL A 57 -2.67 -7.39 -21.50
C VAL A 57 -1.71 -7.83 -22.60
N SER A 58 -1.11 -6.85 -23.29
CA SER A 58 -0.15 -7.12 -24.35
C SER A 58 1.07 -7.91 -23.86
N THR A 59 1.51 -8.89 -24.64
CA THR A 59 2.74 -9.66 -24.42
C THR A 59 4.03 -8.87 -24.66
N THR A 60 3.93 -7.59 -25.00
CA THR A 60 5.08 -6.67 -24.93
C THR A 60 5.51 -6.42 -23.49
N TYR A 61 4.59 -6.54 -22.52
CA TYR A 61 4.87 -6.45 -21.10
C TYR A 61 5.13 -7.82 -20.47
N LYS A 62 6.01 -7.88 -19.50
CA LYS A 62 6.33 -9.12 -18.78
C LYS A 62 5.10 -9.77 -18.14
N THR A 63 4.22 -8.96 -17.56
CA THR A 63 2.98 -9.44 -16.96
C THR A 63 2.04 -10.12 -17.95
N GLY A 64 1.96 -9.63 -19.20
CA GLY A 64 1.22 -10.28 -20.27
C GLY A 64 1.89 -11.58 -20.75
N GLN A 65 3.24 -11.60 -20.84
CA GLN A 65 4.00 -12.81 -21.17
C GLN A 65 3.75 -13.91 -20.13
N TRP A 66 3.87 -13.59 -18.84
CA TRP A 66 3.65 -14.54 -17.76
C TRP A 66 2.21 -15.08 -17.70
N TYR A 67 1.24 -14.22 -18.03
CA TYR A 67 -0.16 -14.63 -18.13
C TYR A 67 -0.39 -15.63 -19.29
N ASP A 68 0.18 -15.31 -20.46
CA ASP A 68 -0.03 -16.08 -21.72
C ASP A 68 0.66 -17.44 -21.67
N THR A 69 1.92 -17.48 -21.23
CA THR A 69 2.70 -18.73 -21.19
C THR A 69 2.25 -19.66 -20.07
N LYS A 70 1.66 -19.14 -18.98
CA LYS A 70 1.35 -19.88 -17.75
C LYS A 70 2.55 -20.70 -17.24
N ASP A 71 3.75 -20.23 -17.58
CA ASP A 71 5.01 -20.89 -17.30
C ASP A 71 5.51 -20.38 -15.94
N GLY A 72 5.51 -21.26 -14.96
CA GLY A 72 5.81 -20.90 -13.58
C GLY A 72 4.69 -20.12 -12.89
N ASP A 73 4.87 -19.87 -11.61
CA ASP A 73 3.93 -19.11 -10.77
C ASP A 73 4.32 -17.63 -10.66
N TYR A 74 4.81 -17.00 -11.73
CA TYR A 74 5.16 -15.57 -11.73
C TYR A 74 3.95 -14.68 -11.52
N ILE A 75 2.79 -15.11 -12.05
CA ILE A 75 1.49 -14.49 -11.87
C ILE A 75 0.46 -15.56 -11.52
N VAL A 76 -0.25 -15.38 -10.42
CA VAL A 76 -1.16 -16.40 -9.85
C VAL A 76 -2.53 -15.79 -9.64
N LYS A 77 -3.58 -16.53 -10.03
CA LYS A 77 -4.95 -16.12 -9.79
C LYS A 77 -5.37 -16.45 -8.36
N VAL A 78 -5.81 -15.41 -7.62
CA VAL A 78 -6.43 -15.53 -6.31
C VAL A 78 -7.75 -14.79 -6.32
N LYS A 79 -8.86 -15.52 -6.16
CA LYS A 79 -10.23 -14.99 -6.33
C LYS A 79 -10.37 -14.35 -7.73
N SER A 80 -10.83 -13.13 -7.80
CA SER A 80 -11.06 -12.39 -9.05
C SER A 80 -9.87 -11.59 -9.57
N TYR A 81 -8.68 -11.74 -8.98
CA TYR A 81 -7.48 -10.99 -9.37
C TYR A 81 -6.31 -11.90 -9.68
N TRP A 82 -5.47 -11.44 -10.62
CA TRP A 82 -4.15 -11.95 -10.86
C TRP A 82 -3.14 -11.17 -10.02
N TRP A 83 -2.22 -11.89 -9.39
CA TRP A 83 -1.24 -11.36 -8.46
C TRP A 83 0.17 -11.74 -8.89
N LEU A 84 1.08 -10.81 -8.83
CA LEU A 84 2.51 -11.06 -9.01
C LEU A 84 3.04 -11.84 -7.81
N ASN A 85 3.89 -12.85 -8.07
CA ASN A 85 4.46 -13.69 -7.03
C ASN A 85 5.86 -13.18 -6.65
N PRO A 86 6.04 -12.57 -5.46
CA PRO A 86 7.32 -12.00 -5.04
C PRO A 86 8.39 -13.04 -4.71
N ALA A 87 8.06 -14.34 -4.75
CA ALA A 87 9.02 -15.42 -4.60
C ALA A 87 10.10 -15.41 -5.71
N TYR A 88 9.75 -14.92 -6.89
CA TYR A 88 10.65 -14.82 -8.03
C TYR A 88 11.37 -13.47 -8.09
N LYS A 89 12.69 -13.53 -8.28
CA LYS A 89 13.51 -12.32 -8.39
C LYS A 89 13.11 -11.46 -9.59
N GLU A 90 12.77 -12.07 -10.71
CA GLU A 90 12.32 -11.41 -11.93
C GLU A 90 11.07 -10.55 -11.69
N VAL A 91 10.20 -11.00 -10.78
CA VAL A 91 9.00 -10.27 -10.37
C VAL A 91 9.38 -9.07 -9.51
N THR A 92 10.23 -9.27 -8.50
CA THR A 92 10.65 -8.16 -7.63
C THR A 92 11.51 -7.14 -8.38
N ASP A 93 12.33 -7.58 -9.36
CA ASP A 93 13.08 -6.69 -10.25
C ASP A 93 12.14 -5.86 -11.14
N LEU A 94 11.08 -6.46 -11.71
CA LEU A 94 10.09 -5.73 -12.50
C LEU A 94 9.41 -4.63 -11.66
N ILE A 95 9.03 -4.96 -10.43
CA ILE A 95 8.37 -4.01 -9.50
C ILE A 95 9.32 -2.88 -9.12
N ALA A 96 10.57 -3.21 -8.76
CA ALA A 96 11.60 -2.23 -8.42
C ALA A 96 11.92 -1.30 -9.60
N ASN A 97 12.01 -1.83 -10.82
CA ASN A 97 12.21 -1.04 -12.04
C ASN A 97 11.02 -0.09 -12.29
N GLY A 98 9.78 -0.52 -12.05
CA GLY A 98 8.61 0.36 -12.11
C GLY A 98 8.66 1.50 -11.10
N ALA A 99 9.11 1.24 -9.86
CA ALA A 99 9.31 2.28 -8.86
C ALA A 99 10.44 3.26 -9.26
N ALA A 100 11.57 2.74 -9.78
CA ALA A 100 12.66 3.56 -10.31
C ALA A 100 12.20 4.45 -11.47
N GLU A 101 11.38 3.90 -12.38
CA GLU A 101 10.83 4.62 -13.51
C GLU A 101 10.01 5.84 -13.07
N LEU A 102 9.18 5.70 -12.04
CA LEU A 102 8.39 6.81 -11.50
C LEU A 102 9.28 7.98 -11.07
N VAL A 103 10.28 7.71 -10.23
CA VAL A 103 11.14 8.77 -9.66
C VAL A 103 12.18 9.29 -10.66
N SER A 104 12.41 8.61 -11.78
CA SER A 104 13.32 9.06 -12.83
C SER A 104 12.62 9.83 -13.95
N LYS A 105 11.36 9.50 -14.25
CA LYS A 105 10.58 10.15 -15.32
C LYS A 105 9.71 11.32 -14.81
N TYR A 106 9.37 11.34 -13.53
CA TYR A 106 8.46 12.30 -12.93
C TYR A 106 9.05 12.95 -11.70
N ASP A 107 8.68 14.20 -11.46
CA ASP A 107 9.05 14.97 -10.27
C ASP A 107 8.13 14.61 -9.09
N VAL A 108 8.04 13.31 -8.78
CA VAL A 108 7.31 12.85 -7.59
C VAL A 108 8.16 13.05 -6.33
N ASP A 109 7.53 13.49 -5.25
CA ASP A 109 8.20 13.67 -3.95
C ASP A 109 8.41 12.34 -3.21
N GLY A 110 7.76 11.27 -3.69
CA GLY A 110 7.93 9.93 -3.12
C GLY A 110 7.08 8.86 -3.79
N VAL A 111 7.30 7.65 -3.31
CA VAL A 111 6.53 6.46 -3.67
C VAL A 111 5.90 5.88 -2.41
N HIS A 112 4.62 5.55 -2.48
CA HIS A 112 3.82 5.01 -1.39
C HIS A 112 3.22 3.68 -1.82
N ILE A 113 3.39 2.63 -1.03
CA ILE A 113 2.74 1.34 -1.26
C ILE A 113 1.74 1.01 -0.16
N ASP A 114 0.68 0.29 -0.51
CA ASP A 114 -0.39 -0.09 0.40
C ASP A 114 -0.20 -1.50 1.02
N ASP A 115 -1.28 -2.08 1.52
CA ASP A 115 -1.27 -3.36 2.24
C ASP A 115 -1.51 -4.59 1.35
N TYR A 116 -1.49 -4.45 0.02
CA TYR A 116 -1.67 -5.58 -0.89
C TYR A 116 -0.38 -6.39 -1.08
N PHE A 117 0.03 -7.10 0.00
CA PHE A 117 1.12 -8.07 -0.01
C PHE A 117 0.60 -9.45 -0.45
N TYR A 118 0.98 -10.54 0.21
CA TYR A 118 0.46 -11.86 -0.18
C TYR A 118 -1.07 -11.92 -0.08
N PRO A 119 -1.78 -12.39 -1.15
CA PRO A 119 -3.25 -12.37 -1.18
C PRO A 119 -3.90 -13.56 -0.47
N THR A 120 -3.11 -14.54 -0.05
CA THR A 120 -3.60 -15.78 0.56
C THR A 120 -2.54 -16.46 1.40
N THR A 121 -2.98 -17.20 2.40
CA THR A 121 -2.12 -18.09 3.20
C THR A 121 -2.00 -19.49 2.59
N GLU A 122 -2.79 -19.81 1.57
CA GLU A 122 -2.78 -21.11 0.90
C GLU A 122 -1.44 -21.37 0.19
N ALA A 123 -0.94 -22.60 0.31
CA ALA A 123 0.38 -22.96 -0.19
C ALA A 123 0.48 -22.96 -1.73
N TYR A 124 -0.63 -23.15 -2.44
CA TYR A 124 -0.63 -23.23 -3.90
C TYR A 124 -0.07 -21.96 -4.57
N PHE A 125 -0.11 -20.81 -3.88
CA PHE A 125 0.28 -19.53 -4.45
C PHE A 125 1.75 -19.50 -4.91
N ASP A 126 2.64 -20.13 -4.15
CA ASP A 126 4.09 -20.08 -4.35
C ASP A 126 4.77 -21.45 -4.10
N SER A 127 4.01 -22.54 -4.14
CA SER A 127 4.51 -23.89 -3.82
C SER A 127 5.66 -24.35 -4.71
N ILE A 128 5.68 -23.98 -5.98
CA ILE A 128 6.76 -24.34 -6.92
C ILE A 128 8.06 -23.66 -6.45
N ALA A 129 8.00 -22.36 -6.22
CA ALA A 129 9.17 -21.59 -5.76
C ALA A 129 9.63 -22.02 -4.36
N PHE A 130 8.70 -22.27 -3.44
CA PHE A 130 9.01 -22.75 -2.09
C PHE A 130 9.72 -24.11 -2.12
N ASN A 131 9.19 -25.09 -2.88
CA ASN A 131 9.78 -26.42 -2.98
C ASN A 131 11.17 -26.43 -3.66
N ALA A 132 11.45 -25.44 -4.51
CA ALA A 132 12.76 -25.27 -5.13
C ALA A 132 13.75 -24.51 -4.22
N SER A 133 13.29 -23.96 -3.09
CA SER A 133 14.11 -23.18 -2.16
C SER A 133 14.76 -24.06 -1.09
N SER A 134 15.65 -23.48 -0.29
CA SER A 134 16.24 -24.12 0.90
C SER A 134 15.46 -23.88 2.19
N TYR A 135 14.33 -23.19 2.13
CA TYR A 135 13.52 -22.87 3.31
C TYR A 135 12.76 -24.08 3.82
N SER A 136 12.72 -24.22 5.14
CA SER A 136 11.89 -25.23 5.83
C SER A 136 10.55 -24.66 6.32
N SER A 137 10.39 -23.34 6.33
CA SER A 137 9.17 -22.63 6.75
C SER A 137 8.61 -21.80 5.62
N LEU A 138 7.40 -22.08 5.19
CA LEU A 138 6.68 -21.30 4.17
C LEU A 138 6.44 -19.87 4.65
N SER A 139 6.13 -19.68 5.93
CA SER A 139 5.92 -18.34 6.49
C SER A 139 7.19 -17.49 6.42
N GLN A 140 8.34 -18.05 6.83
CA GLN A 140 9.62 -17.33 6.75
C GLN A 140 10.01 -17.04 5.30
N PHE A 141 9.81 -17.99 4.39
CA PHE A 141 10.05 -17.80 2.96
C PHE A 141 9.26 -16.60 2.42
N ARG A 142 8.00 -16.48 2.78
CA ARG A 142 7.13 -15.39 2.34
C ARG A 142 7.50 -14.04 2.96
N LEU A 143 7.79 -14.02 4.27
CA LEU A 143 8.28 -12.81 4.96
C LEU A 143 9.55 -12.26 4.31
N ASP A 144 10.51 -13.15 3.99
CA ASP A 144 11.76 -12.75 3.35
C ASP A 144 11.56 -12.27 1.91
N ASN A 145 10.65 -12.89 1.15
CA ASN A 145 10.31 -12.45 -0.21
C ASN A 145 9.63 -11.08 -0.22
N CYS A 146 8.68 -10.81 0.70
CA CYS A 146 8.10 -9.49 0.86
C CYS A 146 9.14 -8.45 1.27
N SER A 147 9.99 -8.78 2.24
CA SER A 147 11.04 -7.87 2.70
C SER A 147 12.05 -7.57 1.60
N ARG A 148 12.43 -8.57 0.79
CA ARG A 148 13.26 -8.36 -0.40
C ARG A 148 12.59 -7.39 -1.38
N MET A 149 11.33 -7.59 -1.72
CA MET A 149 10.58 -6.71 -2.63
C MET A 149 10.57 -5.26 -2.12
N VAL A 150 10.21 -5.05 -0.86
CA VAL A 150 10.16 -3.70 -0.25
C VAL A 150 11.54 -3.06 -0.23
N GLY A 151 12.59 -3.80 0.16
CA GLY A 151 13.97 -3.33 0.14
C GLY A 151 14.49 -3.00 -1.25
N ASP A 152 14.16 -3.82 -2.25
CA ASP A 152 14.54 -3.58 -3.66
C ASP A 152 13.84 -2.32 -4.21
N MET A 153 12.56 -2.11 -3.90
CA MET A 153 11.83 -0.88 -4.26
C MET A 153 12.44 0.36 -3.59
N TYR A 154 12.71 0.29 -2.28
CA TYR A 154 13.36 1.37 -1.53
C TYR A 154 14.70 1.75 -2.18
N LYS A 155 15.56 0.76 -2.39
CA LYS A 155 16.87 0.95 -3.03
C LYS A 155 16.75 1.55 -4.43
N ALA A 156 15.79 1.08 -5.22
CA ALA A 156 15.53 1.57 -6.57
C ALA A 156 15.12 3.05 -6.54
N VAL A 157 14.19 3.43 -5.66
CA VAL A 157 13.78 4.84 -5.47
C VAL A 157 14.97 5.70 -5.05
N LYS A 158 15.70 5.31 -4.00
CA LYS A 158 16.81 6.10 -3.46
C LYS A 158 18.01 6.23 -4.40
N SER A 159 18.26 5.23 -5.23
CA SER A 159 19.36 5.30 -6.22
C SER A 159 19.10 6.25 -7.38
N HIS A 160 17.83 6.52 -7.71
CA HIS A 160 17.44 7.44 -8.78
C HIS A 160 17.09 8.84 -8.26
N ASN A 161 16.44 8.91 -7.10
CA ASN A 161 16.15 10.17 -6.41
C ASN A 161 16.34 10.01 -4.90
N PRO A 162 17.53 10.36 -4.35
CA PRO A 162 17.82 10.20 -2.92
C PRO A 162 16.89 11.00 -1.99
N THR A 163 16.26 12.05 -2.48
CA THR A 163 15.36 12.91 -1.71
C THR A 163 13.91 12.45 -1.74
N ALA A 164 13.52 11.64 -2.72
CA ALA A 164 12.17 11.06 -2.78
C ALA A 164 11.92 10.14 -1.58
N LEU A 165 10.78 10.31 -0.93
CA LEU A 165 10.38 9.47 0.20
C LEU A 165 9.83 8.13 -0.29
N PHE A 166 10.07 7.08 0.48
CA PHE A 166 9.44 5.78 0.27
C PHE A 166 8.72 5.34 1.54
N GLY A 167 7.42 5.09 1.45
CA GLY A 167 6.59 4.71 2.58
C GLY A 167 5.69 3.52 2.34
N VAL A 168 5.32 2.87 3.43
CA VAL A 168 4.43 1.71 3.43
C VAL A 168 3.21 1.96 4.28
N SER A 169 2.02 1.78 3.68
CA SER A 169 0.71 1.83 4.34
C SER A 169 0.22 0.40 4.59
N ALA A 170 0.79 -0.25 5.59
CA ALA A 170 0.41 -1.58 6.03
C ALA A 170 -0.92 -1.57 6.80
N GLN A 171 -1.52 -2.72 7.06
CA GLN A 171 -2.68 -2.80 7.96
C GLN A 171 -2.32 -2.32 9.36
N GLY A 172 -3.27 -1.70 10.06
CA GLY A 172 -3.07 -1.26 11.45
C GLY A 172 -2.72 -2.41 12.39
N ASN A 173 -3.31 -3.60 12.15
CA ASN A 173 -3.05 -4.80 12.94
C ASN A 173 -1.70 -5.44 12.55
N VAL A 174 -0.70 -5.29 13.43
CA VAL A 174 0.67 -5.82 13.23
C VAL A 174 0.68 -7.33 13.05
N THR A 175 -0.09 -8.07 13.84
CA THR A 175 -0.16 -9.53 13.74
C THR A 175 -0.73 -10.00 12.40
N ASN A 176 -1.74 -9.31 11.88
CA ASN A 176 -2.29 -9.64 10.55
C ASN A 176 -1.28 -9.39 9.43
N ASN A 177 -0.48 -8.32 9.52
CA ASN A 177 0.59 -8.08 8.55
C ASN A 177 1.54 -9.28 8.49
N GLU A 178 2.01 -9.75 9.63
CA GLU A 178 2.95 -10.86 9.70
C GLU A 178 2.32 -12.21 9.27
N THR A 179 1.13 -12.53 9.81
CA THR A 179 0.57 -13.90 9.71
C THR A 179 -0.34 -14.11 8.51
N GLN A 180 -0.95 -13.06 7.97
CA GLN A 180 -1.89 -13.15 6.84
C GLN A 180 -1.31 -12.58 5.55
N LEU A 181 -0.54 -11.50 5.65
CA LEU A 181 0.01 -10.79 4.49
C LEU A 181 1.51 -11.06 4.29
N TYR A 182 2.16 -11.68 5.27
CA TYR A 182 3.61 -11.92 5.29
C TYR A 182 4.43 -10.65 5.08
N ALA A 183 3.93 -9.54 5.63
CA ALA A 183 4.55 -8.23 5.65
C ALA A 183 5.27 -8.04 7.00
N ASP A 184 6.59 -8.09 6.98
CA ASP A 184 7.44 -7.96 8.17
C ASP A 184 7.60 -6.47 8.56
N VAL A 185 6.46 -5.87 8.95
CA VAL A 185 6.40 -4.44 9.29
C VAL A 185 7.29 -4.07 10.48
N GLU A 186 7.57 -5.03 11.36
CA GLU A 186 8.45 -4.81 12.50
C GLU A 186 9.91 -4.65 12.05
N LYS A 187 10.38 -5.51 11.15
CA LYS A 187 11.69 -5.40 10.51
C LYS A 187 11.82 -4.10 9.72
N TRP A 188 10.83 -3.78 8.86
CA TRP A 188 10.89 -2.58 8.02
C TRP A 188 10.86 -1.29 8.85
N SER A 189 10.18 -1.32 10.00
CA SER A 189 10.18 -0.20 10.94
C SER A 189 11.54 0.00 11.61
N LYS A 190 12.23 -1.07 12.00
CA LYS A 190 13.45 -1.01 12.80
C LYS A 190 14.74 -0.91 11.98
N GLU A 191 14.80 -1.62 10.85
CA GLU A 191 16.01 -1.71 10.04
C GLU A 191 16.03 -0.62 8.94
N ASP A 192 17.25 -0.19 8.58
CA ASP A 192 17.43 0.72 7.44
C ASP A 192 17.28 -0.02 6.11
N GLY A 193 16.96 0.75 5.05
CA GLY A 193 16.88 0.20 3.69
C GLY A 193 15.51 -0.33 3.28
N TYR A 194 14.47 -0.06 4.08
CA TYR A 194 13.09 -0.47 3.77
C TYR A 194 12.14 0.70 3.58
N VAL A 195 12.12 1.66 4.48
CA VAL A 195 11.17 2.78 4.45
C VAL A 195 11.75 4.05 5.06
N ASP A 196 11.25 5.21 4.65
CA ASP A 196 11.47 6.49 5.31
C ASP A 196 10.36 6.78 6.34
N TYR A 197 9.15 6.24 6.12
CA TYR A 197 8.01 6.38 7.03
C TYR A 197 7.10 5.16 6.97
N MET A 198 6.36 4.92 8.07
CA MET A 198 5.27 3.95 8.12
C MET A 198 3.93 4.69 8.23
N ALA A 199 2.97 4.28 7.39
CA ALA A 199 1.64 4.86 7.34
C ALA A 199 0.55 3.81 7.60
N PRO A 200 0.52 3.21 8.80
CA PRO A 200 -0.42 2.13 9.08
C PRO A 200 -1.87 2.58 8.93
N GLN A 201 -2.70 1.74 8.31
CA GLN A 201 -4.14 1.93 8.15
C GLN A 201 -4.85 1.66 9.48
N ILE A 202 -4.83 2.64 10.40
CA ILE A 202 -5.48 2.52 11.70
C ILE A 202 -6.96 2.88 11.58
N TYR A 203 -7.70 2.04 10.87
CA TYR A 203 -9.11 2.24 10.53
C TYR A 203 -10.05 1.75 11.65
N TYR A 204 -9.66 1.98 12.91
CA TYR A 204 -10.34 1.55 14.12
C TYR A 204 -10.83 2.75 14.93
N GLY A 205 -11.95 2.59 15.62
CA GLY A 205 -12.40 3.55 16.63
C GLY A 205 -11.66 3.40 17.96
N PHE A 206 -11.88 4.31 18.88
CA PHE A 206 -11.31 4.24 20.24
C PHE A 206 -11.92 3.10 21.06
N ASP A 207 -13.22 2.82 20.82
CA ASP A 207 -13.98 1.78 21.51
C ASP A 207 -13.97 0.44 20.76
N ASN A 208 -13.11 0.28 19.74
CA ASN A 208 -12.96 -0.99 19.02
C ASN A 208 -12.48 -2.07 19.99
N GLY A 209 -13.27 -3.15 20.15
CA GLY A 209 -13.03 -4.19 21.15
C GLY A 209 -11.77 -5.02 20.92
N GLY A 210 -11.26 -5.11 19.67
CA GLY A 210 -10.08 -5.91 19.35
C GLY A 210 -8.83 -5.08 19.06
N GLN A 211 -9.01 -3.87 18.50
CA GLN A 211 -7.94 -2.98 18.05
C GLN A 211 -8.29 -1.52 18.38
N PRO A 212 -8.33 -1.11 19.66
CA PRO A 212 -8.61 0.27 20.01
C PRO A 212 -7.57 1.22 19.41
N PHE A 213 -8.02 2.29 18.76
CA PHE A 213 -7.16 3.24 18.05
C PHE A 213 -5.94 3.67 18.86
N GLU A 214 -6.16 4.03 20.13
CA GLU A 214 -5.10 4.50 21.00
C GLU A 214 -3.99 3.48 21.21
N GLN A 215 -4.35 2.22 21.44
CA GLN A 215 -3.38 1.14 21.64
C GLN A 215 -2.59 0.84 20.35
N VAL A 216 -3.28 0.86 19.20
CA VAL A 216 -2.65 0.57 17.91
C VAL A 216 -1.66 1.68 17.53
N VAL A 217 -2.04 2.96 17.65
CA VAL A 217 -1.13 4.07 17.32
C VAL A 217 0.11 4.09 18.23
N GLU A 218 -0.05 3.78 19.52
CA GLU A 218 1.05 3.65 20.46
C GLU A 218 1.96 2.44 20.17
N GLN A 219 1.40 1.33 19.70
CA GLN A 219 2.18 0.16 19.28
C GLN A 219 3.09 0.52 18.09
N TRP A 220 2.55 1.19 17.08
CA TRP A 220 3.32 1.64 15.91
C TRP A 220 4.37 2.68 16.29
N ASP A 221 4.05 3.63 17.17
CA ASP A 221 5.03 4.62 17.66
C ASP A 221 6.22 3.95 18.37
N LYS A 222 5.94 2.96 19.21
CA LYS A 222 7.00 2.18 19.88
C LYS A 222 7.89 1.40 18.91
N MET A 223 7.33 0.87 17.82
CA MET A 223 8.14 0.15 16.81
C MET A 223 9.12 1.09 16.10
N LEU A 224 8.77 2.35 15.93
CA LEU A 224 9.61 3.37 15.28
C LEU A 224 10.55 4.10 16.23
N ALA A 225 10.49 3.81 17.55
CA ALA A 225 11.27 4.52 18.53
C ALA A 225 12.78 4.42 18.27
N GLY A 226 13.46 5.58 18.18
CA GLY A 226 14.90 5.67 17.97
C GLY A 226 15.38 5.41 16.53
N THR A 227 14.48 5.19 15.58
CA THR A 227 14.86 4.88 14.18
C THR A 227 14.98 6.13 13.31
N GLY A 228 14.45 7.27 13.74
CA GLY A 228 14.38 8.50 12.93
C GLY A 228 13.31 8.48 11.83
N LYS A 229 12.54 7.38 11.71
CA LYS A 229 11.46 7.26 10.74
C LYS A 229 10.16 7.86 11.27
N SER A 230 9.33 8.38 10.37
CA SER A 230 8.05 9.01 10.73
C SER A 230 6.90 8.02 10.82
N LEU A 231 6.00 8.25 11.79
CA LEU A 231 4.70 7.62 11.88
C LEU A 231 3.63 8.54 11.27
N ILE A 232 2.90 8.05 10.28
CA ILE A 232 1.83 8.80 9.59
C ILE A 232 0.54 7.94 9.59
N PRO A 233 -0.23 7.89 10.69
CA PRO A 233 -1.43 7.08 10.78
C PRO A 233 -2.45 7.38 9.68
N GLY A 234 -2.92 6.32 8.99
CA GLY A 234 -4.06 6.40 8.08
C GLY A 234 -5.37 6.36 8.86
N LEU A 235 -6.26 7.32 8.60
CA LEU A 235 -7.53 7.51 9.27
C LEU A 235 -8.69 7.28 8.30
N ALA A 236 -9.72 6.55 8.75
CA ALA A 236 -10.85 6.11 7.93
C ALA A 236 -11.98 7.14 7.88
N VAL A 237 -11.81 8.24 7.13
CA VAL A 237 -12.89 9.24 6.97
C VAL A 237 -14.16 8.63 6.39
N TYR A 238 -14.05 7.62 5.54
CA TYR A 238 -15.19 6.92 4.93
C TYR A 238 -16.10 6.19 5.92
N LYS A 239 -15.62 5.93 7.16
CA LYS A 239 -16.43 5.27 8.20
C LYS A 239 -17.35 6.22 8.95
N ILE A 240 -17.17 7.54 8.85
CA ILE A 240 -18.01 8.52 9.54
C ILE A 240 -19.48 8.31 9.14
N GLY A 241 -20.36 8.18 10.13
CA GLY A 241 -21.78 7.95 9.93
C GLY A 241 -22.16 6.48 9.68
N THR A 242 -21.18 5.55 9.61
CA THR A 242 -21.46 4.12 9.34
C THR A 242 -21.33 3.27 10.60
N GLU A 243 -21.90 2.06 10.55
CA GLU A 243 -21.62 1.02 11.56
C GLU A 243 -20.32 0.32 11.21
N ASP A 244 -19.55 -0.05 12.22
CA ASP A 244 -18.40 -0.95 12.09
C ASP A 244 -18.74 -2.31 12.72
N GLU A 245 -19.28 -3.22 11.94
CA GLU A 245 -19.75 -4.54 12.41
C GLU A 245 -18.66 -5.36 13.10
N TRP A 246 -17.39 -5.07 12.83
CA TRP A 246 -16.23 -5.79 13.36
C TRP A 246 -15.64 -5.16 14.62
N ALA A 247 -16.16 -4.00 15.03
CA ALA A 247 -15.61 -3.24 16.15
C ALA A 247 -16.07 -3.71 17.54
N GLY A 248 -16.92 -4.74 17.63
CA GLY A 248 -17.44 -5.21 18.92
C GLY A 248 -18.16 -4.10 19.70
N SER A 249 -17.64 -3.70 20.85
CA SER A 249 -18.19 -2.60 21.65
C SER A 249 -18.22 -1.25 20.94
N GLY A 250 -17.30 -1.02 20.00
CA GLY A 250 -17.19 0.21 19.21
C GLY A 250 -18.08 0.25 17.96
N ARG A 251 -19.03 -0.71 17.80
CA ARG A 251 -19.83 -0.85 16.55
C ARG A 251 -20.47 0.44 16.06
N TYR A 252 -20.98 1.26 16.97
CA TYR A 252 -21.71 2.49 16.64
C TYR A 252 -20.90 3.77 16.89
N GLU A 253 -19.62 3.67 17.21
CA GLU A 253 -18.79 4.81 17.55
C GLU A 253 -18.73 5.81 16.38
N TRP A 254 -18.49 5.32 15.16
CA TRP A 254 -18.41 6.16 13.95
C TRP A 254 -19.70 6.88 13.58
N GLN A 255 -20.86 6.38 14.04
CA GLN A 255 -22.14 7.06 13.89
C GLN A 255 -22.37 8.14 14.97
N ASN A 256 -21.94 7.85 16.18
CA ASN A 256 -22.27 8.64 17.36
C ASN A 256 -21.23 9.73 17.66
N ASP A 257 -19.94 9.48 17.38
CA ASP A 257 -18.84 10.43 17.61
C ASP A 257 -18.51 11.22 16.35
N LYS A 258 -19.05 12.43 16.24
CA LYS A 258 -18.78 13.32 15.11
C LYS A 258 -17.39 13.95 15.14
N GLU A 259 -16.68 13.86 16.25
CA GLU A 259 -15.31 14.38 16.40
C GLU A 259 -14.24 13.28 16.38
N ILE A 260 -14.60 12.06 16.02
CA ILE A 260 -13.70 10.90 16.07
C ILE A 260 -12.40 11.14 15.30
N ILE A 261 -12.44 11.67 14.07
CA ILE A 261 -11.24 11.98 13.28
C ILE A 261 -10.38 13.06 13.97
N LYS A 262 -10.99 14.12 14.49
CA LYS A 262 -10.28 15.16 15.24
C LYS A 262 -9.59 14.58 16.48
N ARG A 263 -10.28 13.72 17.23
CA ARG A 263 -9.72 13.03 18.40
C ARG A 263 -8.54 12.13 18.00
N GLN A 264 -8.65 11.40 16.87
CA GLN A 264 -7.58 10.56 16.34
C GLN A 264 -6.37 11.39 15.93
N ILE A 265 -6.55 12.53 15.26
CA ILE A 265 -5.46 13.47 14.94
C ILE A 265 -4.78 13.95 16.21
N LEU A 266 -5.54 14.45 17.20
CA LEU A 266 -5.01 14.96 18.47
C LEU A 266 -4.27 13.87 19.27
N LYS A 267 -4.71 12.61 19.20
CA LYS A 267 -4.01 11.49 19.82
C LYS A 267 -2.73 11.16 19.08
N SER A 268 -2.76 11.11 17.74
CA SER A 268 -1.58 10.87 16.90
C SER A 268 -0.49 11.92 17.11
N GLN A 269 -0.86 13.20 17.25
CA GLN A 269 0.09 14.29 17.52
C GLN A 269 0.88 14.14 18.83
N LYS A 270 0.44 13.25 19.73
CA LYS A 270 1.13 12.98 21.01
C LYS A 270 2.16 11.86 20.90
N THR A 271 2.25 11.17 19.77
CA THR A 271 3.27 10.16 19.54
C THR A 271 4.63 10.80 19.28
N SER A 272 5.69 10.10 19.65
CA SER A 272 7.06 10.63 19.57
C SER A 272 7.59 10.75 18.14
N ASN A 273 7.10 9.86 17.23
CA ASN A 273 7.54 9.79 15.85
C ASN A 273 6.52 10.41 14.87
N TYR A 274 5.60 11.26 15.37
CA TYR A 274 4.55 11.85 14.56
C TYR A 274 5.07 12.64 13.37
N GLY A 275 4.72 12.20 12.15
CA GLY A 275 5.04 12.88 10.89
C GLY A 275 3.81 13.50 10.19
N GLY A 276 2.61 13.25 10.69
CA GLY A 276 1.36 13.69 10.08
C GLY A 276 0.27 12.63 10.16
N VAL A 277 -0.80 12.80 9.40
CA VAL A 277 -1.86 11.79 9.20
C VAL A 277 -2.24 11.70 7.74
N ILE A 278 -2.77 10.55 7.32
CA ILE A 278 -3.39 10.35 6.01
C ILE A 278 -4.89 10.21 6.21
N LEU A 279 -5.69 10.97 5.46
CA LEU A 279 -7.15 10.90 5.48
C LEU A 279 -7.65 10.08 4.28
N TYR A 280 -8.19 8.89 4.51
CA TYR A 280 -8.71 8.04 3.44
C TYR A 280 -10.23 8.18 3.37
N SER A 281 -10.78 8.84 2.32
CA SER A 281 -10.08 9.35 1.15
C SER A 281 -10.67 10.69 0.70
N TYR A 282 -10.08 11.32 -0.32
CA TYR A 282 -10.46 12.61 -0.89
C TYR A 282 -11.96 12.77 -1.12
N GLN A 283 -12.60 11.79 -1.76
CA GLN A 283 -14.04 11.85 -2.10
C GLN A 283 -14.94 12.03 -0.86
N PHE A 284 -14.57 11.45 0.28
CA PHE A 284 -15.34 11.55 1.52
C PHE A 284 -15.12 12.89 2.24
N ILE A 285 -14.12 13.66 1.85
CA ILE A 285 -13.84 14.99 2.40
C ILE A 285 -14.48 16.08 1.54
N PHE A 286 -14.34 15.99 0.21
CA PHE A 286 -14.75 17.04 -0.72
C PHE A 286 -16.10 16.79 -1.40
N GLU A 287 -16.52 15.52 -1.50
CA GLU A 287 -17.85 15.11 -1.98
C GLU A 287 -18.60 14.29 -0.90
N PRO A 288 -18.57 14.72 0.37
CA PRO A 288 -19.14 13.94 1.46
C PRO A 288 -20.67 13.94 1.40
N ASP A 289 -21.27 12.86 1.88
CA ASP A 289 -22.66 12.88 2.26
C ASP A 289 -22.92 13.82 3.46
N SER A 290 -24.17 14.00 3.87
CA SER A 290 -24.52 14.95 4.92
C SER A 290 -23.91 14.64 6.30
N SER A 291 -23.66 13.36 6.59
CA SER A 291 -23.07 12.92 7.87
C SER A 291 -21.58 13.27 7.94
N VAL A 292 -20.84 13.04 6.86
CA VAL A 292 -19.41 13.37 6.78
C VAL A 292 -19.19 14.88 6.77
N LYS A 293 -20.03 15.67 6.06
CA LYS A 293 -19.96 17.15 6.07
C LYS A 293 -20.00 17.74 7.46
N THR A 294 -20.83 17.18 8.34
CA THR A 294 -20.95 17.67 9.71
C THR A 294 -19.73 17.37 10.56
N ALA A 295 -18.99 16.30 10.26
CA ALA A 295 -17.84 15.85 11.04
C ALA A 295 -16.50 16.43 10.57
N VAL A 296 -16.43 16.96 9.33
CA VAL A 296 -15.18 17.48 8.73
C VAL A 296 -15.13 19.01 8.74
N ASN A 297 -16.27 19.70 8.89
CA ASN A 297 -16.38 21.15 9.06
C ASN A 297 -16.36 21.52 10.54
#